data_670f183abab2aca400d5d66373ae6c3e
#
_entry.id   670f183abab2aca400d5d66373ae6c3e
#
_cell.length_a   1.000
_cell.length_b   1.000
_cell.length_c   1.000
_cell.angle_alpha   90.00
_cell.angle_beta   90.00
_cell.angle_gamma   90.00
#
_symmetry.space_group_name_H-M   'P 1'
#
loop_
_entity.id
_entity.type
_entity.pdbx_description
1 polymer ?
#
loop_
_entity_poly.entity_id
_entity_poly.type
_entity_poly.pdbx_seq_one_letter_code
_entity_poly.pdbx_strand_id
1 'polypeptide(L)'
;MTATAGLFEWLAEAGPAGVMIYAAAFAVAAVCLVPGSILTIGAGAAYGLVWGTLIASIASALAATAAFLVGRTIARQRVAAWATSHPRVAALDAAIGDHGLKLVILVRLSPVIPFNVLNYALGLTRVRLRDYALGSFIGMLPVTVLYVYIGSLAGQLASIARGTAPGGRLGHAVSALGLAATVAVTLYVTRLARHALDGALRRPSL
;
A
#
# COMPACT_ATOMS: atom_id res chain seq x y z
N MET A 1 26.55 10.55 -3.64
CA MET A 1 25.46 9.67 -4.12
C MET A 1 25.05 8.80 -2.97
N THR A 2 23.82 8.89 -2.51
CA THR A 2 23.35 8.02 -1.42
C THR A 2 23.17 6.61 -1.96
N ALA A 3 23.61 5.59 -1.22
CA ALA A 3 23.54 4.18 -1.62
C ALA A 3 22.13 3.72 -2.03
N THR A 4 21.11 4.36 -1.49
CA THR A 4 19.70 4.11 -1.79
C THR A 4 19.27 4.54 -3.20
N ALA A 5 19.79 5.64 -3.74
CA ALA A 5 19.48 6.09 -5.10
C ALA A 5 20.01 5.10 -6.14
N GLY A 6 21.23 4.60 -5.96
CA GLY A 6 21.83 3.60 -6.86
C GLY A 6 21.10 2.26 -6.83
N LEU A 7 20.54 1.86 -5.69
CA LEU A 7 19.77 0.60 -5.58
C LEU A 7 18.48 0.63 -6.42
N PHE A 8 17.73 1.71 -6.39
CA PHE A 8 16.47 1.82 -7.16
C PHE A 8 16.73 1.95 -8.67
N GLU A 9 17.83 2.61 -9.07
CA GLU A 9 18.25 2.66 -10.47
C GLU A 9 18.64 1.26 -10.97
N TRP A 10 19.45 0.55 -10.20
CA TRP A 10 19.84 -0.81 -10.52
C TRP A 10 18.62 -1.75 -10.63
N LEU A 11 17.62 -1.63 -9.74
CA LEU A 11 16.40 -2.41 -9.80
C LEU A 11 15.61 -2.13 -11.09
N ALA A 12 15.56 -0.87 -11.54
CA ALA A 12 14.90 -0.50 -12.79
C ALA A 12 15.61 -1.06 -14.02
N GLU A 13 16.95 -1.05 -14.02
CA GLU A 13 17.80 -1.58 -15.11
C GLU A 13 17.75 -3.11 -15.19
N ALA A 14 17.59 -3.80 -14.06
CA ALA A 14 17.51 -5.25 -13.99
C ALA A 14 16.21 -5.85 -14.59
N GLY A 15 15.29 -5.02 -15.07
CA GLY A 15 14.06 -5.45 -15.76
C GLY A 15 13.19 -6.39 -14.91
N PRO A 16 12.72 -7.55 -15.46
CA PRO A 16 11.87 -8.47 -14.72
C PRO A 16 12.51 -9.03 -13.44
N ALA A 17 13.82 -9.25 -13.43
CA ALA A 17 14.54 -9.70 -12.25
C ALA A 17 14.50 -8.66 -11.13
N GLY A 18 14.65 -7.37 -11.46
CA GLY A 18 14.51 -6.27 -10.50
C GLY A 18 13.12 -6.20 -9.88
N VAL A 19 12.07 -6.45 -10.66
CA VAL A 19 10.69 -6.51 -10.16
C VAL A 19 10.50 -7.68 -9.16
N MET A 20 11.07 -8.84 -9.45
CA MET A 20 11.00 -10.00 -8.55
C MET A 20 11.76 -9.75 -7.24
N ILE A 21 12.95 -9.17 -7.32
CA ILE A 21 13.75 -8.80 -6.14
C ILE A 21 13.01 -7.75 -5.30
N TYR A 22 12.42 -6.75 -5.94
CA TYR A 22 11.59 -5.76 -5.27
C TYR A 22 10.40 -6.39 -4.55
N ALA A 23 9.67 -7.30 -5.20
CA ALA A 23 8.53 -8.00 -4.61
C ALA A 23 8.96 -8.88 -3.41
N ALA A 24 10.08 -9.58 -3.53
CA ALA A 24 10.65 -10.38 -2.45
C ALA A 24 11.08 -9.50 -1.26
N ALA A 25 11.76 -8.38 -1.53
CA ALA A 25 12.13 -7.41 -0.50
C ALA A 25 10.91 -6.82 0.20
N PHE A 26 9.83 -6.53 -0.55
CA PHE A 26 8.57 -6.05 0.03
C PHE A 26 7.93 -7.11 0.94
N ALA A 27 7.94 -8.38 0.52
CA ALA A 27 7.40 -9.48 1.34
C ALA A 27 8.18 -9.65 2.65
N VAL A 28 9.51 -9.64 2.59
CA VAL A 28 10.37 -9.68 3.79
C VAL A 28 10.11 -8.48 4.69
N ALA A 29 10.05 -7.27 4.14
CA ALA A 29 9.78 -6.05 4.89
C ALA A 29 8.43 -6.10 5.62
N ALA A 30 7.37 -6.58 4.95
CA ALA A 30 6.04 -6.72 5.54
C ALA A 30 6.02 -7.74 6.68
N VAL A 31 6.72 -8.85 6.53
CA VAL A 31 6.85 -9.88 7.58
C VAL A 31 7.69 -9.36 8.75
N CYS A 32 8.76 -8.61 8.48
CA CYS A 32 9.64 -8.01 9.49
C CYS A 32 9.09 -6.71 10.10
N LEU A 33 7.82 -6.35 9.83
CA LEU A 33 7.18 -5.13 10.35
C LEU A 33 7.82 -3.81 9.89
N VAL A 34 8.61 -3.83 8.83
CA VAL A 34 9.19 -2.63 8.22
C VAL A 34 8.09 -1.84 7.48
N PRO A 35 8.02 -0.49 7.63
CA PRO A 35 7.02 0.30 6.93
C PRO A 35 7.10 0.16 5.41
N GLY A 36 6.03 -0.35 4.78
CA GLY A 36 5.96 -0.56 3.33
C GLY A 36 5.97 0.75 2.51
N SER A 37 5.67 1.88 3.13
CA SER A 37 5.66 3.19 2.48
C SER A 37 7.00 3.55 1.82
N ILE A 38 8.12 3.20 2.46
CA ILE A 38 9.47 3.45 1.92
C ILE A 38 9.65 2.71 0.59
N LEU A 39 9.27 1.44 0.53
CA LEU A 39 9.35 0.63 -0.68
C LEU A 39 8.39 1.12 -1.75
N THR A 40 7.18 1.52 -1.36
CA THR A 40 6.18 2.04 -2.30
C THR A 40 6.63 3.37 -2.94
N ILE A 41 7.23 4.29 -2.15
CA ILE A 41 7.85 5.52 -2.66
C ILE A 41 9.03 5.14 -3.58
N GLY A 42 9.87 4.19 -3.18
CA GLY A 42 10.98 3.70 -3.99
C GLY A 42 10.54 3.15 -5.35
N ALA A 43 9.42 2.43 -5.42
CA ALA A 43 8.86 1.98 -6.69
C ALA A 43 8.49 3.13 -7.61
N GLY A 44 7.94 4.21 -7.07
CA GLY A 44 7.65 5.42 -7.84
C GLY A 44 8.90 6.07 -8.41
N ALA A 45 9.96 6.14 -7.61
CA ALA A 45 11.24 6.71 -8.03
C ALA A 45 11.94 5.86 -9.10
N ALA A 46 11.87 4.52 -8.98
CA ALA A 46 12.52 3.59 -9.90
C ALA A 46 11.73 3.37 -11.20
N TYR A 47 10.42 3.12 -11.10
CA TYR A 47 9.59 2.65 -12.22
C TYR A 47 8.60 3.71 -12.71
N GLY A 48 8.59 4.91 -12.12
CA GLY A 48 7.65 5.97 -12.45
C GLY A 48 6.23 5.70 -11.95
N LEU A 49 5.27 6.55 -12.36
CA LEU A 49 3.91 6.52 -11.81
C LEU A 49 3.14 5.25 -12.20
N VAL A 50 3.08 4.93 -13.48
CA VAL A 50 2.22 3.83 -13.98
C VAL A 50 2.77 2.47 -13.58
N TRP A 51 4.00 2.17 -13.99
CA TRP A 51 4.64 0.89 -13.68
C TRP A 51 4.92 0.73 -12.19
N GLY A 52 5.34 1.80 -11.52
CA GLY A 52 5.53 1.81 -10.07
C GLY A 52 4.24 1.49 -9.32
N THR A 53 3.09 2.02 -9.77
CA THR A 53 1.78 1.70 -9.16
C THR A 53 1.42 0.23 -9.37
N LEU A 54 1.55 -0.30 -10.57
CA LEU A 54 1.24 -1.70 -10.85
C LEU A 54 2.12 -2.65 -10.03
N ILE A 55 3.44 -2.44 -10.08
CA ILE A 55 4.43 -3.26 -9.37
C ILE A 55 4.23 -3.17 -7.86
N ALA A 56 4.10 -1.97 -7.31
CA ALA A 56 3.91 -1.78 -5.87
C ALA A 56 2.56 -2.34 -5.39
N SER A 57 1.48 -2.20 -6.17
CA SER A 57 0.17 -2.75 -5.80
C SER A 57 0.19 -4.28 -5.74
N ILE A 58 0.80 -4.93 -6.73
CA ILE A 58 0.92 -6.40 -6.74
C ILE A 58 1.86 -6.85 -5.62
N ALA A 59 3.04 -6.25 -5.49
CA ALA A 59 4.03 -6.60 -4.48
C ALA A 59 3.49 -6.41 -3.07
N SER A 60 2.84 -5.29 -2.77
CA SER A 60 2.25 -5.02 -1.46
C SER A 60 1.09 -5.95 -1.12
N ALA A 61 0.25 -6.33 -2.09
CA ALA A 61 -0.83 -7.30 -1.89
C ALA A 61 -0.29 -8.70 -1.60
N LEU A 62 0.75 -9.14 -2.33
CA LEU A 62 1.44 -10.40 -2.07
C LEU A 62 2.12 -10.39 -0.70
N ALA A 63 2.83 -9.33 -0.38
CA ALA A 63 3.51 -9.15 0.91
C ALA A 63 2.51 -9.14 2.08
N ALA A 64 1.41 -8.42 1.94
CA ALA A 64 0.32 -8.42 2.92
C ALA A 64 -0.26 -9.84 3.10
N THR A 65 -0.45 -10.57 1.99
CA THR A 65 -0.96 -11.94 2.02
C THR A 65 0.02 -12.89 2.70
N ALA A 66 1.33 -12.74 2.47
CA ALA A 66 2.35 -13.51 3.17
C ALA A 66 2.32 -13.25 4.68
N ALA A 67 2.29 -11.98 5.11
CA ALA A 67 2.21 -11.62 6.53
C ALA A 67 0.90 -12.10 7.18
N PHE A 68 -0.22 -12.04 6.46
CA PHE A 68 -1.50 -12.61 6.90
C PHE A 68 -1.41 -14.13 7.11
N LEU A 69 -0.77 -14.87 6.19
CA LEU A 69 -0.58 -16.31 6.33
C LEU A 69 0.35 -16.67 7.49
N VAL A 70 1.41 -15.90 7.68
CA VAL A 70 2.28 -16.05 8.87
C VAL A 70 1.47 -15.84 10.15
N GLY A 71 0.64 -14.80 10.21
CA GLY A 71 -0.28 -14.56 11.32
C GLY A 71 -1.24 -15.74 11.55
N ARG A 72 -1.79 -16.29 10.46
CA ARG A 72 -2.77 -17.38 10.50
C ARG A 72 -2.16 -18.73 10.94
N THR A 73 -0.93 -19.01 10.57
CA THR A 73 -0.29 -20.31 10.79
C THR A 73 0.61 -20.32 12.03
N ILE A 74 1.56 -19.39 12.10
CA ILE A 74 2.64 -19.41 13.08
C ILE A 74 2.24 -18.67 14.37
N ALA A 75 1.59 -17.52 14.23
CA ALA A 75 1.27 -16.67 15.36
C ALA A 75 -0.05 -17.03 16.06
N ARG A 76 -0.89 -17.92 15.49
CA ARG A 76 -2.24 -18.22 15.98
C ARG A 76 -2.27 -18.60 17.46
N GLN A 77 -1.35 -19.41 17.94
CA GLN A 77 -1.32 -19.84 19.35
C GLN A 77 -0.84 -18.73 20.30
N ARG A 78 0.14 -17.91 19.88
CA ARG A 78 0.69 -16.82 20.71
C ARG A 78 -0.19 -15.59 20.70
N VAL A 79 -0.84 -15.32 19.60
CA VAL A 79 -1.63 -14.09 19.41
C VAL A 79 -3.11 -14.35 19.75
N ALA A 80 -3.61 -15.59 19.73
CA ALA A 80 -4.96 -15.90 20.22
C ALA A 80 -5.12 -15.51 21.71
N ALA A 81 -4.11 -15.74 22.53
CA ALA A 81 -4.10 -15.28 23.91
C ALA A 81 -4.07 -13.74 24.04
N TRP A 82 -3.39 -13.07 23.12
CA TRP A 82 -3.38 -11.61 23.07
C TRP A 82 -4.68 -11.03 22.50
N ALA A 83 -5.28 -11.67 21.49
CA ALA A 83 -6.52 -11.25 20.86
C ALA A 83 -7.73 -11.34 21.81
N THR A 84 -7.78 -12.35 22.68
CA THR A 84 -8.85 -12.49 23.69
C THR A 84 -8.85 -11.35 24.72
N SER A 85 -7.70 -10.72 24.95
CA SER A 85 -7.58 -9.56 25.84
C SER A 85 -7.88 -8.21 25.15
N HIS A 86 -8.14 -8.20 23.82
CA HIS A 86 -8.37 -6.98 23.06
C HIS A 86 -9.77 -6.93 22.45
N PRO A 87 -10.73 -6.20 23.07
CA PRO A 87 -12.13 -6.14 22.62
C PRO A 87 -12.32 -5.73 21.14
N ARG A 88 -11.40 -4.92 20.61
CA ARG A 88 -11.43 -4.47 19.21
C ARG A 88 -11.19 -5.61 18.22
N VAL A 89 -10.36 -6.58 18.57
CA VAL A 89 -10.08 -7.75 17.71
C VAL A 89 -11.28 -8.71 17.73
N ALA A 90 -11.90 -8.91 18.88
CA ALA A 90 -13.13 -9.69 19.01
C ALA A 90 -14.30 -9.04 18.24
N ALA A 91 -14.46 -7.73 18.32
CA ALA A 91 -15.46 -6.98 17.56
C ALA A 91 -15.22 -7.08 16.04
N LEU A 92 -13.95 -7.06 15.61
CA LEU A 92 -13.58 -7.25 14.21
C LEU A 92 -13.95 -8.65 13.72
N ASP A 93 -13.67 -9.69 14.51
CA ASP A 93 -14.01 -11.09 14.17
C ASP A 93 -15.53 -11.31 14.09
N ALA A 94 -16.30 -10.69 14.97
CA ALA A 94 -17.75 -10.72 14.93
C ALA A 94 -18.35 -9.97 13.72
N ALA A 95 -17.71 -8.86 13.30
CA ALA A 95 -18.16 -8.07 12.15
C ALA A 95 -17.84 -8.72 10.79
N ILE A 96 -16.95 -9.70 10.75
CA ILE A 96 -16.50 -10.33 9.50
C ILE A 96 -17.64 -11.09 8.82
N GLY A 97 -18.38 -11.96 9.52
CA GLY A 97 -19.51 -12.73 8.97
C GLY A 97 -19.34 -13.07 7.48
N ASP A 98 -20.40 -12.80 6.69
CA ASP A 98 -20.40 -13.00 5.24
C ASP A 98 -19.82 -11.79 4.44
N HIS A 99 -19.37 -10.74 5.12
CA HIS A 99 -18.93 -9.48 4.51
C HIS A 99 -17.42 -9.25 4.56
N GLY A 100 -16.62 -10.31 4.61
CA GLY A 100 -15.16 -10.25 4.77
C GLY A 100 -14.44 -9.33 3.79
N LEU A 101 -14.79 -9.41 2.49
CA LEU A 101 -14.22 -8.55 1.46
C LEU A 101 -14.47 -7.05 1.73
N LYS A 102 -15.73 -6.68 2.01
CA LYS A 102 -16.13 -5.30 2.29
C LYS A 102 -15.43 -4.75 3.52
N LEU A 103 -15.35 -5.57 4.57
CA LEU A 103 -14.66 -5.19 5.81
C LEU A 103 -13.18 -4.93 5.56
N VAL A 104 -12.48 -5.82 4.84
CA VAL A 104 -11.06 -5.64 4.53
C VAL A 104 -10.82 -4.35 3.76
N ILE A 105 -11.65 -4.05 2.74
CA ILE A 105 -11.54 -2.79 1.99
C ILE A 105 -11.72 -1.58 2.92
N LEU A 106 -12.76 -1.57 3.76
CA LEU A 106 -13.05 -0.45 4.65
C LEU A 106 -11.92 -0.22 5.68
N VAL A 107 -11.39 -1.30 6.26
CA VAL A 107 -10.30 -1.18 7.25
C VAL A 107 -9.00 -0.74 6.57
N ARG A 108 -8.74 -1.13 5.31
CA ARG A 108 -7.60 -0.65 4.52
C ARG A 108 -7.70 0.82 4.15
N LEU A 109 -8.90 1.31 3.90
CA LEU A 109 -9.15 2.74 3.62
C LEU A 109 -9.07 3.60 4.89
N SER A 110 -9.15 2.98 6.08
CA SER A 110 -9.06 3.68 7.36
C SER A 110 -7.60 3.69 7.86
N PRO A 111 -6.98 4.85 8.09
CA PRO A 111 -5.58 4.95 8.55
C PRO A 111 -5.39 4.62 10.03
N VAL A 112 -6.42 4.11 10.71
CA VAL A 112 -6.41 3.90 12.17
C VAL A 112 -5.44 2.79 12.61
N ILE A 113 -5.28 1.75 11.77
CA ILE A 113 -4.45 0.60 12.12
C ILE A 113 -3.23 0.56 11.19
N PRO A 114 -2.00 0.48 11.72
CA PRO A 114 -0.81 0.33 10.90
C PRO A 114 -0.87 -0.90 9.99
N PHE A 115 -0.37 -0.75 8.76
CA PHE A 115 -0.40 -1.79 7.71
C PHE A 115 0.05 -3.17 8.20
N ASN A 116 1.19 -3.22 8.88
CA ASN A 116 1.77 -4.49 9.32
C ASN A 116 0.92 -5.15 10.42
N VAL A 117 0.46 -4.38 11.40
CA VAL A 117 -0.40 -4.88 12.48
C VAL A 117 -1.70 -5.44 11.92
N LEU A 118 -2.29 -4.75 10.93
CA LEU A 118 -3.53 -5.16 10.29
C LEU A 118 -3.40 -6.50 9.56
N ASN A 119 -2.25 -6.76 8.90
CA ASN A 119 -2.01 -8.02 8.22
C ASN A 119 -2.07 -9.21 9.19
N TYR A 120 -1.39 -9.10 10.31
CA TYR A 120 -1.38 -10.13 11.35
C TYR A 120 -2.75 -10.25 12.04
N ALA A 121 -3.37 -9.12 12.41
CA ALA A 121 -4.67 -9.11 13.08
C ALA A 121 -5.75 -9.80 12.25
N LEU A 122 -5.84 -9.48 10.94
CA LEU A 122 -6.78 -10.13 10.04
C LEU A 122 -6.44 -11.61 9.80
N GLY A 123 -5.17 -12.00 9.86
CA GLY A 123 -4.75 -13.40 9.81
C GLY A 123 -5.33 -14.27 10.92
N LEU A 124 -5.62 -13.68 12.09
CA LEU A 124 -6.22 -14.37 13.25
C LEU A 124 -7.73 -14.52 13.15
N THR A 125 -8.35 -13.75 12.28
CA THR A 125 -9.80 -13.73 12.08
C THR A 125 -10.26 -14.83 11.11
N ARG A 126 -11.58 -14.98 10.95
CA ARG A 126 -12.20 -15.94 10.03
C ARG A 126 -12.27 -15.45 8.58
N VAL A 127 -11.66 -14.29 8.23
CA VAL A 127 -11.61 -13.78 6.86
C VAL A 127 -11.05 -14.83 5.92
N ARG A 128 -11.72 -15.06 4.79
CA ARG A 128 -11.22 -15.98 3.76
C ARG A 128 -10.00 -15.36 3.06
N LEU A 129 -9.01 -16.17 2.71
CA LEU A 129 -7.79 -15.71 2.06
C LEU A 129 -8.07 -14.86 0.80
N ARG A 130 -9.03 -15.29 -0.04
CA ARG A 130 -9.44 -14.57 -1.24
C ARG A 130 -10.01 -13.18 -0.93
N ASP A 131 -10.85 -13.08 0.10
CA ASP A 131 -11.49 -11.83 0.50
C ASP A 131 -10.45 -10.87 1.07
N TYR A 132 -9.47 -11.41 1.80
CA TYR A 132 -8.32 -10.66 2.28
C TYR A 132 -7.43 -10.15 1.15
N ALA A 133 -7.02 -11.02 0.21
CA ALA A 133 -6.12 -10.67 -0.89
C ALA A 133 -6.75 -9.61 -1.82
N LEU A 134 -7.99 -9.85 -2.27
CA LEU A 134 -8.72 -8.93 -3.13
C LEU A 134 -9.07 -7.62 -2.40
N GLY A 135 -9.55 -7.71 -1.17
CA GLY A 135 -9.87 -6.53 -0.37
C GLY A 135 -8.65 -5.69 -0.04
N SER A 136 -7.50 -6.32 0.21
CA SER A 136 -6.24 -5.61 0.41
C SER A 136 -5.76 -4.96 -0.87
N PHE A 137 -5.77 -5.66 -2.00
CA PHE A 137 -5.39 -5.09 -3.29
C PHE A 137 -6.22 -3.83 -3.61
N ILE A 138 -7.54 -3.93 -3.55
CA ILE A 138 -8.46 -2.81 -3.85
C ILE A 138 -8.32 -1.69 -2.82
N GLY A 139 -8.33 -2.03 -1.53
CA GLY A 139 -8.33 -1.04 -0.45
C GLY A 139 -7.02 -0.27 -0.31
N MET A 140 -5.89 -0.85 -0.75
CA MET A 140 -4.59 -0.17 -0.71
C MET A 140 -4.31 0.69 -1.94
N LEU A 141 -5.04 0.50 -3.07
CA LEU A 141 -4.79 1.24 -4.31
C LEU A 141 -4.68 2.77 -4.12
N PRO A 142 -5.60 3.45 -3.42
CA PRO A 142 -5.54 4.91 -3.30
C PRO A 142 -4.25 5.40 -2.62
N VAL A 143 -3.86 4.75 -1.53
CA VAL A 143 -2.64 5.12 -0.79
C VAL A 143 -1.38 4.72 -1.55
N THR A 144 -1.41 3.59 -2.27
CA THR A 144 -0.30 3.15 -3.12
C THR A 144 -0.04 4.15 -4.23
N VAL A 145 -1.09 4.60 -4.94
CA VAL A 145 -0.97 5.63 -5.98
C VAL A 145 -0.35 6.92 -5.41
N LEU A 146 -0.78 7.34 -4.23
CA LEU A 146 -0.24 8.54 -3.58
C LEU A 146 1.26 8.41 -3.29
N TYR A 147 1.69 7.31 -2.67
CA TYR A 147 3.11 7.10 -2.33
C TYR A 147 3.99 6.91 -3.56
N VAL A 148 3.52 6.17 -4.56
CA VAL A 148 4.22 6.00 -5.84
C VAL A 148 4.35 7.34 -6.55
N TYR A 149 3.31 8.17 -6.51
CA TYR A 149 3.36 9.51 -7.07
C TYR A 149 4.44 10.38 -6.39
N ILE A 150 4.46 10.41 -5.06
CA ILE A 150 5.51 11.12 -4.31
C ILE A 150 6.90 10.62 -4.74
N GLY A 151 7.07 9.30 -4.86
CA GLY A 151 8.30 8.69 -5.33
C GLY A 151 8.68 9.08 -6.75
N SER A 152 7.71 9.09 -7.66
CA SER A 152 7.95 9.47 -9.07
C SER A 152 8.40 10.91 -9.23
N LEU A 153 7.85 11.82 -8.41
CA LEU A 153 8.33 13.22 -8.36
C LEU A 153 9.77 13.31 -7.86
N ALA A 154 10.10 12.57 -6.79
CA ALA A 154 11.47 12.54 -6.26
C ALA A 154 12.46 12.00 -7.31
N GLY A 155 12.09 10.95 -8.04
CA GLY A 155 12.88 10.39 -9.15
C GLY A 155 13.09 11.39 -10.29
N GLN A 156 12.04 12.11 -10.69
CA GLN A 156 12.12 13.15 -11.71
C GLN A 156 13.03 14.31 -11.27
N LEU A 157 12.88 14.80 -10.05
CA LEU A 157 13.75 15.86 -9.52
C LEU A 157 15.22 15.41 -9.48
N ALA A 158 15.48 14.17 -9.08
CA ALA A 158 16.82 13.61 -9.08
C ALA A 158 17.41 13.49 -10.49
N SER A 159 16.60 13.13 -11.51
CA SER A 159 17.07 13.04 -12.90
C SER A 159 17.37 14.43 -13.49
N ILE A 160 16.57 15.44 -13.16
CA ILE A 160 16.82 16.86 -13.56
C ILE A 160 18.12 17.35 -12.91
N ALA A 161 18.32 17.10 -11.61
CA ALA A 161 19.52 17.52 -10.89
C ALA A 161 20.80 16.88 -11.44
N ARG A 162 20.70 15.68 -12.03
CA ARG A 162 21.83 14.97 -12.67
C ARG A 162 22.00 15.32 -14.16
N GLY A 163 21.13 16.13 -14.73
CA GLY A 163 21.15 16.44 -16.16
C GLY A 163 20.77 15.25 -17.07
N THR A 164 20.18 14.18 -16.51
CA THR A 164 19.78 12.97 -17.23
C THR A 164 18.27 12.94 -17.56
N ALA A 165 17.55 14.02 -17.26
CA ALA A 165 16.12 14.12 -17.56
C ALA A 165 15.89 13.96 -19.07
N PRO A 166 14.92 13.14 -19.51
CA PRO A 166 14.56 13.05 -20.92
C PRO A 166 14.05 14.41 -21.39
N GLY A 167 14.91 15.16 -22.06
CA GLY A 167 14.53 16.41 -22.72
C GLY A 167 13.73 16.07 -23.98
N GLY A 168 12.46 16.51 -24.06
CA GLY A 168 11.67 16.36 -25.24
C GLY A 168 10.15 16.39 -24.97
N ARG A 169 9.35 16.43 -26.06
CA ARG A 169 7.88 16.41 -25.99
C ARG A 169 7.30 15.28 -25.15
N LEU A 170 7.98 14.12 -25.14
CA LEU A 170 7.59 12.96 -24.35
C LEU A 170 7.75 13.18 -22.83
N GLY A 171 8.82 13.83 -22.40
CA GLY A 171 9.05 14.18 -20.99
C GLY A 171 7.98 15.17 -20.48
N HIS A 172 7.62 16.16 -21.28
CA HIS A 172 6.54 17.09 -20.93
C HIS A 172 5.17 16.43 -20.89
N ALA A 173 4.87 15.49 -21.81
CA ALA A 173 3.62 14.74 -21.79
C ALA A 173 3.49 13.83 -20.54
N VAL A 174 4.57 13.13 -20.16
CA VAL A 174 4.61 12.31 -18.96
C VAL A 174 4.46 13.15 -17.70
N SER A 175 5.11 14.31 -17.64
CA SER A 175 4.97 15.24 -16.50
C SER A 175 3.56 15.83 -16.41
N ALA A 176 2.93 16.18 -17.53
CA ALA A 176 1.56 16.67 -17.56
C ALA A 176 0.54 15.60 -17.16
N LEU A 177 0.73 14.35 -17.61
CA LEU A 177 -0.08 13.20 -17.19
C LEU A 177 0.07 12.92 -15.69
N GLY A 178 1.30 12.98 -15.16
CA GLY A 178 1.58 12.85 -13.75
C GLY A 178 0.89 13.94 -12.92
N LEU A 179 0.96 15.18 -13.37
CA LEU A 179 0.27 16.31 -12.71
C LEU A 179 -1.25 16.13 -12.74
N ALA A 180 -1.82 15.75 -13.88
CA ALA A 180 -3.25 15.49 -14.01
C ALA A 180 -3.73 14.35 -13.11
N ALA A 181 -2.97 13.24 -13.05
CA ALA A 181 -3.25 12.12 -12.16
C ALA A 181 -3.21 12.54 -10.68
N THR A 182 -2.28 13.42 -10.31
CA THR A 182 -2.19 13.95 -8.94
C THR A 182 -3.40 14.78 -8.57
N VAL A 183 -3.76 15.70 -9.44
CA VAL A 183 -4.94 16.53 -9.21
C VAL A 183 -6.17 15.63 -9.05
N ALA A 184 -6.33 14.64 -9.93
CA ALA A 184 -7.45 13.70 -9.87
C ALA A 184 -7.47 12.90 -8.55
N VAL A 185 -6.32 12.34 -8.13
CA VAL A 185 -6.22 11.57 -6.87
C VAL A 185 -6.43 12.48 -5.66
N THR A 186 -5.84 13.67 -5.64
CA THR A 186 -6.03 14.63 -4.55
C THR A 186 -7.48 15.05 -4.42
N LEU A 187 -8.16 15.35 -5.54
CA LEU A 187 -9.58 15.66 -5.53
C LEU A 187 -10.44 14.48 -5.08
N TYR A 188 -10.11 13.27 -5.53
CA TYR A 188 -10.82 12.05 -5.13
C TYR A 188 -10.69 11.77 -3.63
N VAL A 189 -9.46 11.79 -3.10
CA VAL A 189 -9.19 11.58 -1.67
C VAL A 189 -9.84 12.68 -0.82
N THR A 190 -9.77 13.94 -1.26
CA THR A 190 -10.40 15.06 -0.57
C THR A 190 -11.93 14.92 -0.54
N ARG A 191 -12.54 14.50 -1.65
CA ARG A 191 -13.99 14.23 -1.70
C ARG A 191 -14.39 13.06 -0.80
N LEU A 192 -13.61 11.97 -0.84
CA LEU A 192 -13.86 10.80 0.00
C LEU A 192 -13.75 11.14 1.50
N ALA A 193 -12.73 11.90 1.88
CA ALA A 193 -12.55 12.38 3.25
C ALA A 193 -13.69 13.30 3.70
N ARG A 194 -14.14 14.23 2.84
CA ARG A 194 -15.29 15.10 3.14
C ARG A 194 -16.57 14.31 3.32
N HIS A 195 -16.88 13.36 2.42
CA HIS A 195 -18.06 12.51 2.56
C HIS A 195 -18.03 11.65 3.83
N ALA A 196 -16.86 11.14 4.22
CA ALA A 196 -16.70 10.38 5.46
C ALA A 196 -16.93 11.26 6.70
N LEU A 197 -16.42 12.49 6.70
CA LEU A 197 -16.61 13.46 7.76
C LEU A 197 -18.07 13.92 7.86
N ASP A 198 -18.71 14.24 6.75
CA ASP A 198 -20.13 14.64 6.71
C ASP A 198 -21.04 13.52 7.21
N GLY A 199 -20.72 12.27 6.88
CA GLY A 199 -21.43 11.09 7.38
C GLY A 199 -21.26 10.87 8.89
N ALA A 200 -20.08 11.19 9.43
CA ALA A 200 -19.80 11.08 10.85
C ALA A 200 -20.47 12.21 11.68
N LEU A 201 -20.54 13.42 11.13
CA LEU A 201 -21.16 14.58 11.78
C LEU A 201 -22.70 14.57 11.72
N ARG A 202 -23.30 13.85 10.78
CA ARG A 202 -24.77 13.71 10.65
C ARG A 202 -25.38 12.60 11.47
N ARG A 203 -24.61 11.80 12.23
CA ARG A 203 -25.15 10.84 13.20
C ARG A 203 -25.41 11.58 14.50
N PRO A 204 -26.68 11.89 14.87
CA PRO A 204 -26.99 12.40 16.19
C PRO A 204 -26.60 11.32 17.21
N SER A 205 -25.89 11.71 18.25
CA SER A 205 -25.69 10.90 19.44
C SER A 205 -27.06 10.54 20.01
N LEU A 206 -27.42 9.24 19.88
CA LEU A 206 -28.46 8.63 20.69
C LEU A 206 -27.89 8.21 22.01
#